data_bb60c690be9dfd829869e40c66e88bef
#
_entry.id   bb60c690be9dfd829869e40c66e88bef
#
_cell.length_a   1.000
_cell.length_b   1.000
_cell.length_c   1.000
_cell.angle_alpha   90.00
_cell.angle_beta   90.00
_cell.angle_gamma   90.00
#
_symmetry.space_group_name_H-M   'P 1'
#
loop_
_entity.id
_entity.type
_entity.pdbx_description
1 polymer ?
#
loop_
_entity_poly.entity_id
_entity_poly.type
_entity_poly.pdbx_seq_one_letter_code
_entity_poly.pdbx_strand_id
1 'polypeptide(L)'
;MTGEIVSVNVSAGKGERKKPVESVELRIGHGIEGDGHAGPDPVRQVSMLALESIDKMRAKGLDVNPGDFAENITTKGLNLCGLPIGTRLRSGAVELEVTQIGKECHDRCAIYYQAGDCVMPREGIFVKTI
;
A
#
# COMPACT_ATOMS: atom_id res chain seq x y z
N MET A 1 10.81 -10.24 -13.32
CA MET A 1 9.70 -10.53 -12.37
C MET A 1 8.55 -9.62 -12.68
N THR A 2 7.36 -10.13 -12.82
CA THR A 2 6.16 -9.36 -13.12
C THR A 2 5.05 -9.72 -12.15
N GLY A 3 4.19 -8.75 -11.88
CA GLY A 3 3.00 -8.92 -11.08
C GLY A 3 1.85 -8.13 -11.66
N GLU A 4 0.74 -8.09 -10.95
CA GLU A 4 -0.49 -7.45 -11.39
C GLU A 4 -0.93 -6.42 -10.36
N ILE A 5 -1.41 -5.26 -10.81
CA ILE A 5 -2.12 -4.31 -9.97
C ILE A 5 -3.57 -4.77 -9.89
N VAL A 6 -4.03 -5.13 -8.71
CA VAL A 6 -5.40 -5.62 -8.48
C VAL A 6 -6.34 -4.46 -8.22
N SER A 7 -5.88 -3.46 -7.47
CA SER A 7 -6.72 -2.33 -7.06
C SER A 7 -5.86 -1.11 -6.78
N VAL A 8 -6.41 0.07 -7.05
CA VAL A 8 -5.85 1.37 -6.64
C VAL A 8 -6.85 2.05 -5.72
N ASN A 9 -6.39 2.55 -4.57
CA ASN A 9 -7.24 2.96 -3.46
C ASN A 9 -6.81 4.31 -2.92
N VAL A 10 -7.78 5.14 -2.54
CA VAL A 10 -7.53 6.48 -2.00
C VAL A 10 -8.41 6.78 -0.80
N SER A 11 -7.95 7.69 0.05
CA SER A 11 -8.71 8.27 1.14
C SER A 11 -8.35 9.74 1.31
N ALA A 12 -9.23 10.53 1.92
CA ALA A 12 -8.97 11.95 2.17
C ALA A 12 -7.91 12.16 3.26
N GLY A 13 -7.86 11.31 4.27
CA GLY A 13 -6.95 11.44 5.42
C GLY A 13 -6.00 10.26 5.58
N LYS A 14 -4.97 10.47 6.39
CA LYS A 14 -4.03 9.41 6.76
C LYS A 14 -4.66 8.44 7.76
N GLY A 15 -4.27 7.18 7.69
CA GLY A 15 -4.72 6.15 8.63
C GLY A 15 -6.17 5.73 8.46
N GLU A 16 -6.85 6.22 7.43
CA GLU A 16 -8.21 5.82 7.10
C GLU A 16 -8.21 4.62 6.16
N ARG A 17 -9.26 3.82 6.20
CA ARG A 17 -9.49 2.82 5.15
C ARG A 17 -9.64 3.53 3.83
N LYS A 18 -8.99 3.03 2.81
CA LYS A 18 -9.04 3.60 1.47
C LYS A 18 -10.09 2.90 0.64
N LYS A 19 -10.67 3.62 -0.31
CA LYS A 19 -11.69 3.09 -1.21
C LYS A 19 -11.09 2.81 -2.58
N PRO A 20 -11.38 1.65 -3.19
CA PRO A 20 -10.98 1.38 -4.57
C PRO A 20 -11.58 2.40 -5.54
N VAL A 21 -10.76 2.84 -6.48
CA VAL A 21 -11.16 3.74 -7.57
C VAL A 21 -10.72 3.15 -8.90
N GLU A 22 -11.26 3.66 -10.01
CA GLU A 22 -10.94 3.17 -11.35
C GLU A 22 -9.51 3.45 -11.75
N SER A 23 -9.02 4.64 -11.41
CA SER A 23 -7.67 5.08 -11.77
C SER A 23 -7.19 6.13 -10.80
N VAL A 24 -5.86 6.31 -10.75
CA VAL A 24 -5.21 7.34 -9.97
C VAL A 24 -4.15 8.03 -10.81
N GLU A 25 -3.86 9.29 -10.47
CA GLU A 25 -2.78 10.05 -11.06
C GLU A 25 -1.61 10.10 -10.07
N LEU A 26 -0.43 9.68 -10.53
CA LEU A 26 0.79 9.72 -9.75
C LEU A 26 1.65 10.90 -10.19
N ARG A 27 2.10 11.71 -9.21
CA ARG A 27 2.95 12.86 -9.46
C ARG A 27 4.32 12.67 -8.82
N ILE A 28 5.36 13.01 -9.55
CA ILE A 28 6.74 12.96 -9.05
C ILE A 28 6.88 13.90 -7.86
N GLY A 29 7.48 13.38 -6.76
CA GLY A 29 7.70 14.15 -5.54
C GLY A 29 6.45 14.42 -4.71
N HIS A 30 5.33 13.75 -5.02
CA HIS A 30 4.05 13.97 -4.33
C HIS A 30 3.34 12.65 -3.97
N GLY A 31 3.16 11.75 -4.94
CA GLY A 31 2.42 10.51 -4.80
C GLY A 31 1.10 10.56 -5.57
N ILE A 32 0.05 9.98 -4.99
CA ILE A 32 -1.26 9.93 -5.63
C ILE A 32 -2.02 11.24 -5.38
N GLU A 33 -2.41 11.90 -6.43
CA GLU A 33 -3.19 13.15 -6.37
C GLU A 33 -4.50 12.93 -5.63
N GLY A 34 -4.77 13.75 -4.62
CA GLY A 34 -5.99 13.69 -3.82
C GLY A 34 -5.97 12.67 -2.68
N ASP A 35 -4.88 11.91 -2.52
CA ASP A 35 -4.77 10.93 -1.43
C ASP A 35 -4.19 11.57 -0.16
N GLY A 36 -4.62 11.06 1.01
CA GLY A 36 -4.18 11.57 2.30
C GLY A 36 -2.70 11.38 2.61
N HIS A 37 -2.03 10.40 2.00
CA HIS A 37 -0.58 10.18 2.13
C HIS A 37 0.25 11.00 1.15
N ALA A 38 -0.36 11.62 0.15
CA ALA A 38 0.34 12.42 -0.83
C ALA A 38 0.98 13.65 -0.16
N GLY A 39 2.18 14.01 -0.60
CA GLY A 39 2.89 15.14 -0.06
C GLY A 39 4.40 15.08 -0.35
N PRO A 40 5.16 16.04 0.18
CA PRO A 40 6.59 16.16 -0.12
C PRO A 40 7.48 15.17 0.64
N ASP A 41 6.94 14.35 1.52
CA ASP A 41 7.73 13.34 2.24
C ASP A 41 8.36 12.38 1.21
N PRO A 42 9.70 12.27 1.14
CA PRO A 42 10.35 11.44 0.13
C PRO A 42 10.26 9.94 0.40
N VAL A 43 9.71 9.53 1.54
CA VAL A 43 9.68 8.12 1.96
C VAL A 43 8.26 7.55 1.88
N ARG A 44 7.25 8.29 2.30
CA ARG A 44 5.89 7.77 2.52
C ARG A 44 4.85 8.39 1.59
N GLN A 45 5.13 8.39 0.28
CA GLN A 45 4.20 8.96 -0.70
C GLN A 45 3.08 8.00 -1.08
N VAL A 46 3.42 6.75 -1.34
CA VAL A 46 2.49 5.73 -1.83
C VAL A 46 2.74 4.44 -1.05
N SER A 47 1.69 3.84 -0.53
CA SER A 47 1.76 2.56 0.15
C SER A 47 1.28 1.42 -0.74
N MET A 48 1.90 0.25 -0.61
CA MET A 48 1.55 -0.94 -1.36
C MET A 48 1.42 -2.14 -0.43
N LEU A 49 0.48 -3.02 -0.74
CA LEU A 49 0.28 -4.28 -0.03
C LEU A 49 -0.13 -5.36 -1.03
N ALA A 50 0.38 -6.57 -0.87
CA ALA A 50 0.03 -7.69 -1.71
C ALA A 50 -1.34 -8.26 -1.33
N LEU A 51 -2.12 -8.68 -2.32
CA LEU A 51 -3.40 -9.38 -2.09
C LEU A 51 -3.17 -10.66 -1.28
N GLU A 52 -2.06 -11.34 -1.49
CA GLU A 52 -1.66 -12.53 -0.75
C GLU A 52 -1.55 -12.24 0.76
N SER A 53 -1.12 -11.03 1.12
CA SER A 53 -1.08 -10.59 2.53
C SER A 53 -2.48 -10.34 3.08
N ILE A 54 -3.37 -9.76 2.28
CA ILE A 54 -4.78 -9.57 2.65
C ILE A 54 -5.44 -10.95 2.87
N ASP A 55 -5.13 -11.91 2.01
CA ASP A 55 -5.66 -13.27 2.12
C ASP A 55 -5.28 -13.95 3.44
N LYS A 56 -4.11 -13.64 3.99
CA LYS A 56 -3.72 -14.14 5.33
C LYS A 56 -4.66 -13.65 6.42
N MET A 57 -5.12 -12.40 6.31
CA MET A 57 -6.07 -11.84 7.27
C MET A 57 -7.48 -12.41 7.06
N ARG A 58 -7.87 -12.66 5.81
CA ARG A 58 -9.13 -13.34 5.48
C ARG A 58 -9.16 -14.76 6.08
N ALA A 59 -8.02 -15.47 6.05
CA ALA A 59 -7.88 -16.78 6.64
C ALA A 59 -8.06 -16.77 8.17
N LYS A 60 -7.87 -15.62 8.82
CA LYS A 60 -8.15 -15.44 10.24
C LYS A 60 -9.62 -15.10 10.54
N GLY A 61 -10.49 -15.11 9.53
CA GLY A 61 -11.91 -14.86 9.68
C GLY A 61 -12.34 -13.41 9.50
N LEU A 62 -11.44 -12.53 9.02
CA LEU A 62 -11.78 -11.13 8.77
C LEU A 62 -12.35 -10.93 7.38
N ASP A 63 -13.37 -10.07 7.30
CA ASP A 63 -13.93 -9.59 6.04
C ASP A 63 -13.19 -8.31 5.64
N VAL A 64 -12.08 -8.47 4.95
CA VAL A 64 -11.23 -7.36 4.52
C VAL A 64 -10.99 -7.41 3.02
N ASN A 65 -10.87 -6.23 2.43
CA ASN A 65 -10.76 -6.04 0.98
C ASN A 65 -9.64 -5.05 0.67
N PRO A 66 -9.22 -4.95 -0.61
CA PRO A 66 -8.26 -3.92 -1.02
C PRO A 66 -8.66 -2.53 -0.53
N GLY A 67 -7.70 -1.79 0.01
CA GLY A 67 -7.89 -0.46 0.61
C GLY A 67 -8.14 -0.48 2.10
N ASP A 68 -8.60 -1.58 2.68
CA ASP A 68 -8.97 -1.67 4.10
C ASP A 68 -7.76 -1.52 5.03
N PHE A 69 -6.56 -1.82 4.55
CA PHE A 69 -5.31 -1.65 5.30
C PHE A 69 -4.67 -0.27 5.06
N ALA A 70 -5.41 0.65 4.46
CA ALA A 70 -4.94 1.98 4.08
C ALA A 70 -3.81 1.94 3.03
N GLU A 71 -3.72 0.87 2.26
CA GLU A 71 -2.78 0.79 1.15
C GLU A 71 -3.35 1.46 -0.10
N ASN A 72 -2.48 2.13 -0.84
CA ASN A 72 -2.85 2.79 -2.10
C ASN A 72 -2.94 1.81 -3.27
N ILE A 73 -1.99 0.89 -3.36
CA ILE A 73 -1.90 -0.07 -4.46
C ILE A 73 -1.91 -1.48 -3.88
N THR A 74 -2.87 -2.28 -4.33
CA THR A 74 -2.94 -3.70 -4.00
C THR A 74 -2.43 -4.50 -5.20
N THR A 75 -1.45 -5.37 -4.96
CA THR A 75 -0.80 -6.15 -6.02
C THR A 75 -1.04 -7.64 -5.86
N LYS A 76 -0.73 -8.40 -6.89
CA LYS A 76 -0.75 -9.86 -6.90
C LYS A 76 0.46 -10.37 -7.66
N GLY A 77 1.06 -11.44 -7.15
CA GLY A 77 2.18 -12.10 -7.82
C GLY A 77 3.56 -11.50 -7.52
N LEU A 78 3.65 -10.53 -6.61
CA LEU A 78 4.91 -9.93 -6.17
C LEU A 78 5.09 -10.10 -4.67
N ASN A 79 6.29 -10.52 -4.26
CA ASN A 79 6.67 -10.51 -2.85
C ASN A 79 7.21 -9.12 -2.49
N LEU A 80 6.32 -8.18 -2.20
CA LEU A 80 6.69 -6.78 -1.98
C LEU A 80 7.67 -6.60 -0.84
N CYS A 81 7.42 -7.22 0.31
CA CYS A 81 8.28 -7.05 1.48
C CYS A 81 9.67 -7.70 1.31
N GLY A 82 9.87 -8.50 0.29
CA GLY A 82 11.17 -9.06 -0.09
C GLY A 82 11.97 -8.20 -1.05
N LEU A 83 11.41 -7.10 -1.53
CA LEU A 83 12.10 -6.18 -2.44
C LEU A 83 13.02 -5.25 -1.64
N PRO A 84 14.32 -5.17 -1.98
CA PRO A 84 15.21 -4.23 -1.31
C PRO A 84 14.78 -2.77 -1.51
N ILE A 85 15.10 -1.92 -0.55
CA ILE A 85 14.97 -0.46 -0.70
C ILE A 85 15.80 -0.04 -1.92
N GLY A 86 15.24 0.82 -2.76
CA GLY A 86 15.84 1.25 -4.02
C GLY A 86 15.40 0.44 -5.22
N THR A 87 14.67 -0.66 -5.02
CA THR A 87 14.10 -1.44 -6.13
C THR A 87 13.12 -0.59 -6.92
N ARG A 88 13.22 -0.64 -8.23
CA ARG A 88 12.33 0.09 -9.13
C ARG A 88 11.25 -0.82 -9.67
N LEU A 89 10.03 -0.30 -9.66
CA LEU A 89 8.84 -0.94 -10.20
C LEU A 89 8.30 -0.08 -11.32
N ARG A 90 7.76 -0.69 -12.36
CA ARG A 90 7.20 0.03 -13.51
C ARG A 90 5.80 -0.48 -13.82
N SER A 91 4.92 0.47 -14.11
CA SER A 91 3.59 0.19 -14.68
C SER A 91 3.33 1.19 -15.80
N GLY A 92 3.43 0.74 -17.05
CA GLY A 92 3.36 1.65 -18.21
C GLY A 92 4.46 2.69 -18.16
N ALA A 93 4.09 3.97 -18.17
CA ALA A 93 5.03 5.10 -18.09
C ALA A 93 5.38 5.48 -16.64
N VAL A 94 4.74 4.90 -15.65
CA VAL A 94 4.97 5.21 -14.23
C VAL A 94 6.11 4.36 -13.68
N GLU A 95 7.05 5.01 -13.00
CA GLU A 95 8.12 4.35 -12.26
C GLU A 95 8.01 4.69 -10.78
N LEU A 96 8.21 3.66 -9.95
CA LEU A 96 8.17 3.76 -8.50
C LEU A 96 9.46 3.19 -7.92
N GLU A 97 9.92 3.75 -6.81
CA GLU A 97 11.10 3.26 -6.11
C GLU A 97 10.72 2.90 -4.67
N VAL A 98 11.10 1.70 -4.23
CA VAL A 98 10.86 1.25 -2.86
C VAL A 98 11.67 2.10 -1.89
N THR A 99 10.99 2.72 -0.93
CA THR A 99 11.60 3.64 0.04
C THR A 99 11.57 3.14 1.47
N GLN A 100 10.62 2.27 1.79
CA GLN A 100 10.49 1.71 3.15
C GLN A 100 9.81 0.35 3.07
N ILE A 101 10.28 -0.59 3.89
CA ILE A 101 9.66 -1.90 4.07
C ILE A 101 8.96 -1.89 5.43
N GLY A 102 7.70 -2.31 5.43
CA GLY A 102 6.85 -2.24 6.60
C GLY A 102 6.29 -0.84 6.85
N LYS A 103 5.27 -0.77 7.67
CA LYS A 103 4.59 0.47 8.05
C LYS A 103 4.45 0.54 9.56
N GLU A 104 4.99 1.59 10.17
CA GLU A 104 4.73 1.86 11.58
C GLU A 104 3.30 2.39 11.75
N CYS A 105 2.55 1.73 12.63
CA CYS A 105 1.24 2.19 13.05
C CYS A 105 1.36 2.68 14.49
N HIS A 106 1.26 3.98 14.71
CA HIS A 106 1.31 4.58 16.05
C HIS A 106 0.09 4.18 16.88
N ASP A 107 -1.07 4.14 16.23
CA ASP A 107 -2.32 3.69 16.81
C ASP A 107 -2.78 2.41 16.12
N ARG A 108 -3.16 1.41 16.91
CA ARG A 108 -3.67 0.15 16.39
C ARG A 108 -5.07 0.36 15.82
N CYS A 109 -5.28 -0.06 14.57
CA CYS A 109 -6.57 0.08 13.91
C CYS A 109 -7.55 -1.03 14.34
N ALA A 110 -8.80 -0.91 13.89
CA ALA A 110 -9.84 -1.90 14.15
C ALA A 110 -9.43 -3.30 13.71
N ILE A 111 -8.71 -3.45 12.62
CA ILE A 111 -8.22 -4.74 12.12
C ILE A 111 -7.29 -5.40 13.14
N TYR A 112 -6.36 -4.63 13.70
CA TYR A 112 -5.45 -5.14 14.73
C TYR A 112 -6.23 -5.67 15.95
N TYR A 113 -7.21 -4.92 16.42
CA TYR A 113 -8.00 -5.32 17.59
C TYR A 113 -8.87 -6.53 17.32
N GLN A 114 -9.40 -6.70 16.10
CA GLN A 114 -10.21 -7.85 15.73
C GLN A 114 -9.37 -9.13 15.60
N ALA A 115 -8.19 -9.04 14.99
CA ALA A 115 -7.36 -10.20 14.69
C ALA A 115 -6.22 -10.42 15.70
N GLY A 116 -5.90 -9.43 16.52
CA GLY A 116 -4.71 -9.42 17.35
C GLY A 116 -3.42 -9.18 16.57
N ASP A 117 -3.51 -8.89 15.28
CA ASP A 117 -2.37 -8.71 14.39
C ASP A 117 -2.77 -7.93 13.14
N CYS A 118 -1.77 -7.45 12.40
CA CYS A 118 -1.99 -6.80 11.11
C CYS A 118 -0.78 -7.05 10.20
N VAL A 119 -1.05 -7.33 8.91
CA VAL A 119 0.01 -7.61 7.92
C VAL A 119 0.72 -6.34 7.45
N MET A 120 0.05 -5.18 7.50
CA MET A 120 0.60 -3.94 6.95
C MET A 120 1.93 -3.51 7.59
N PRO A 121 2.12 -3.56 8.92
CA PRO A 121 3.40 -3.19 9.54
C PRO A 121 4.57 -4.07 9.13
N ARG A 122 4.32 -5.31 8.71
CA ARG A 122 5.37 -6.28 8.35
C ARG A 122 5.51 -6.48 6.86
N GLU A 123 4.42 -6.48 6.12
CA GLU A 123 4.37 -6.88 4.71
C GLU A 123 4.04 -5.75 3.75
N GLY A 124 3.56 -4.61 4.27
CA GLY A 124 3.37 -3.41 3.46
C GLY A 124 4.69 -2.73 3.14
N ILE A 125 4.71 -1.98 2.05
CA ILE A 125 5.86 -1.16 1.67
C ILE A 125 5.41 0.24 1.30
N PHE A 126 6.37 1.17 1.29
CA PHE A 126 6.19 2.49 0.72
C PHE A 126 7.07 2.65 -0.51
N VAL A 127 6.58 3.40 -1.46
CA VAL A 127 7.30 3.77 -2.68
C VAL A 127 7.15 5.26 -2.93
N LYS A 128 8.07 5.84 -3.70
CA LYS A 128 7.95 7.19 -4.23
C LYS A 128 7.83 7.14 -5.74
N THR A 129 7.19 8.15 -6.31
CA THR A 129 7.09 8.31 -7.77
C THR A 129 8.35 8.98 -8.28
N ILE A 130 8.94 8.41 -9.30
CA ILE A 130 10.15 8.94 -9.96
C ILE A 130 9.94 9.20 -11.44
#